data_be74e0234e3e99a6b90331c5cb68943f
#
_entry.id   be74e0234e3e99a6b90331c5cb68943f
#
_cell.length_a   1.000
_cell.length_b   1.000
_cell.length_c   1.000
_cell.angle_alpha   90.00
_cell.angle_beta   90.00
_cell.angle_gamma   90.00
#
_symmetry.space_group_name_H-M   'P 1'
#
loop_
_entity.id
_entity.type
_entity.pdbx_description
1 polymer ?
#
loop_
_entity_poly.entity_id
_entity_poly.type
_entity_poly.pdbx_seq_one_letter_code
_entity_poly.pdbx_strand_id
1 'polypeptide(L)'
;LELRDKDPKRYEGKGVLKAVDNVNNIIRPALIGKKADQLSIDNLLISLDRTENKSKLGANAILGVSLACLKCLAKSNNKELYEYVSNRSVTMPIPMINIINGGAHAVNNIDIQEFMIMPVMKSIKERVRAASEVFHVLKKLLSVNNFAVGVGDEGGFAPNLNSNSMALDFIVEAIKKAGYTPGED
;
A
#
# COMPACT_ATOMS: atom_id res chain seq x y z
N LEU A 1 8.01 11.66 -10.63
CA LEU A 1 9.09 10.72 -10.96
C LEU A 1 9.90 10.39 -9.73
N GLU A 2 10.12 9.12 -9.44
CA GLU A 2 11.04 8.69 -8.39
C GLU A 2 12.50 8.91 -8.83
N LEU A 3 13.28 9.65 -8.04
CA LEU A 3 14.68 9.93 -8.35
C LEU A 3 15.58 8.79 -7.85
N ARG A 4 16.25 8.13 -8.79
CA ARG A 4 17.24 7.07 -8.55
C ARG A 4 18.63 7.47 -9.03
N ASP A 5 19.67 6.94 -8.39
CA ASP A 5 21.07 7.30 -8.67
C ASP A 5 21.55 6.79 -10.03
N LYS A 6 20.98 5.67 -10.50
CA LYS A 6 21.34 5.00 -11.77
C LYS A 6 22.79 4.51 -11.84
N ASP A 7 23.45 4.32 -10.70
CA ASP A 7 24.76 3.68 -10.61
C ASP A 7 24.57 2.15 -10.52
N PRO A 8 24.91 1.38 -11.57
CA PRO A 8 24.69 -0.07 -11.58
C PRO A 8 25.49 -0.82 -10.53
N LYS A 9 26.59 -0.23 -10.04
CA LYS A 9 27.43 -0.84 -9.00
C LYS A 9 26.85 -0.70 -7.59
N ARG A 10 25.80 0.12 -7.43
CA ARG A 10 25.18 0.39 -6.14
C ARG A 10 23.67 0.18 -6.22
N TYR A 11 23.18 -0.87 -5.52
CA TYR A 11 21.77 -1.27 -5.54
C TYR A 11 21.20 -1.42 -6.96
N GLU A 12 21.99 -1.92 -7.91
CA GLU A 12 21.58 -2.11 -9.31
C GLU A 12 20.98 -0.84 -9.95
N GLY A 13 21.52 0.33 -9.60
CA GLY A 13 21.03 1.62 -10.08
C GLY A 13 19.86 2.21 -9.26
N LYS A 14 19.32 1.46 -8.28
CA LYS A 14 18.16 1.86 -7.49
C LYS A 14 18.50 2.68 -6.24
N GLY A 15 19.76 3.05 -6.03
CA GLY A 15 20.18 3.95 -4.95
C GLY A 15 19.48 5.30 -4.97
N VAL A 16 19.44 6.01 -3.83
CA VAL A 16 18.67 7.26 -3.65
C VAL A 16 19.52 8.39 -3.03
N LEU A 17 20.86 8.35 -3.18
CA LEU A 17 21.73 9.38 -2.61
C LEU A 17 21.45 10.77 -3.17
N LYS A 18 21.09 10.89 -4.46
CA LYS A 18 20.70 12.16 -5.06
C LYS A 18 19.44 12.75 -4.42
N ALA A 19 18.45 11.90 -4.12
CA ALA A 19 17.24 12.32 -3.41
C ALA A 19 17.56 12.77 -1.98
N VAL A 20 18.42 12.03 -1.27
CA VAL A 20 18.89 12.39 0.08
C VAL A 20 19.66 13.71 0.06
N ASP A 21 20.53 13.93 -0.92
CA ASP A 21 21.25 15.18 -1.10
C ASP A 21 20.30 16.36 -1.33
N ASN A 22 19.29 16.19 -2.19
CA ASN A 22 18.25 17.19 -2.41
C ASN A 22 17.50 17.55 -1.13
N VAL A 23 17.19 16.56 -0.27
CA VAL A 23 16.56 16.82 1.03
C VAL A 23 17.49 17.65 1.92
N ASN A 24 18.75 17.28 2.03
CA ASN A 24 19.68 17.90 2.97
C ASN A 24 20.13 19.32 2.53
N ASN A 25 20.40 19.48 1.24
CA ASN A 25 21.08 20.66 0.71
C ASN A 25 20.17 21.66 -0.02
N ILE A 26 18.95 21.24 -0.39
CA ILE A 26 17.99 22.11 -1.10
C ILE A 26 16.72 22.30 -0.25
N ILE A 27 16.06 21.22 0.15
CA ILE A 27 14.76 21.30 0.81
C ILE A 27 14.91 21.77 2.25
N ARG A 28 15.81 21.16 3.02
CA ARG A 28 16.03 21.51 4.43
C ARG A 28 16.33 22.99 4.65
N PRO A 29 17.29 23.63 3.96
CA PRO A 29 17.54 25.06 4.13
C PRO A 29 16.33 25.93 3.79
N ALA A 30 15.53 25.53 2.80
CA ALA A 30 14.34 26.27 2.41
C ALA A 30 13.19 26.20 3.44
N LEU A 31 13.16 25.14 4.25
CA LEU A 31 12.11 24.91 5.27
C LEU A 31 12.47 25.51 6.65
N ILE A 32 13.75 25.59 7.00
CA ILE A 32 14.19 26.10 8.30
C ILE A 32 13.67 27.53 8.51
N GLY A 33 13.05 27.77 9.67
CA GLY A 33 12.48 29.08 10.03
C GLY A 33 11.15 29.42 9.36
N LYS A 34 10.58 28.52 8.55
CA LYS A 34 9.24 28.73 7.98
C LYS A 34 8.15 28.33 8.97
N LYS A 35 7.00 28.99 8.85
CA LYS A 35 5.81 28.60 9.61
C LYS A 35 5.42 27.17 9.23
N ALA A 36 5.21 26.34 10.24
CA ALA A 36 4.78 24.97 10.07
C ALA A 36 3.28 24.92 9.74
N ASP A 37 2.97 24.83 8.45
CA ASP A 37 1.64 24.65 7.86
C ASP A 37 1.77 23.75 6.67
N GLN A 38 1.00 22.65 6.64
CA GLN A 38 1.18 21.60 5.63
C GLN A 38 1.00 22.11 4.18
N LEU A 39 -0.03 22.91 3.95
CA LEU A 39 -0.29 23.45 2.60
C LEU A 39 0.86 24.35 2.13
N SER A 40 1.36 25.20 3.01
CA SER A 40 2.51 26.09 2.71
C SER A 40 3.78 25.29 2.45
N ILE A 41 4.02 24.22 3.21
CA ILE A 41 5.15 23.32 3.03
C ILE A 41 5.06 22.63 1.67
N ASP A 42 3.92 22.03 1.34
CA ASP A 42 3.74 21.31 0.08
C ASP A 42 3.87 22.25 -1.14
N ASN A 43 3.30 23.44 -1.07
CA ASN A 43 3.46 24.44 -2.11
C ASN A 43 4.93 24.89 -2.27
N LEU A 44 5.67 25.04 -1.18
CA LEU A 44 7.10 25.34 -1.22
C LEU A 44 7.88 24.20 -1.91
N LEU A 45 7.63 22.96 -1.54
CA LEU A 45 8.28 21.79 -2.15
C LEU A 45 8.02 21.72 -3.65
N ILE A 46 6.79 21.95 -4.08
CA ILE A 46 6.41 22.01 -5.50
C ILE A 46 7.12 23.17 -6.20
N SER A 47 7.20 24.33 -5.57
CA SER A 47 7.87 25.52 -6.14
C SER A 47 9.38 25.38 -6.26
N LEU A 48 10.02 24.57 -5.42
CA LEU A 48 11.45 24.26 -5.50
C LEU A 48 11.77 23.30 -6.64
N ASP A 49 10.90 22.34 -6.88
CA ASP A 49 11.05 21.36 -7.96
C ASP A 49 10.78 21.99 -9.34
N ARG A 50 9.66 22.68 -9.50
CA ARG A 50 9.21 23.36 -10.73
C ARG A 50 9.03 22.45 -11.95
N THR A 51 8.97 21.15 -11.77
CA THR A 51 8.66 20.21 -12.84
C THR A 51 7.29 19.58 -12.62
N GLU A 52 6.60 19.26 -13.69
CA GLU A 52 5.26 18.66 -13.62
C GLU A 52 5.26 17.34 -12.83
N ASN A 53 6.26 16.50 -13.08
CA ASN A 53 6.36 15.15 -12.52
C ASN A 53 7.35 15.00 -11.35
N LYS A 54 7.79 16.11 -10.75
CA LYS A 54 8.76 16.14 -9.61
C LYS A 54 10.11 15.49 -9.97
N SER A 55 10.57 15.66 -11.20
CA SER A 55 11.80 14.99 -11.69
C SER A 55 13.09 15.67 -11.23
N LYS A 56 13.06 16.94 -10.83
CA LYS A 56 14.26 17.69 -10.41
C LYS A 56 14.72 17.26 -9.01
N LEU A 57 13.85 17.32 -8.03
CA LEU A 57 14.17 16.93 -6.65
C LEU A 57 13.89 15.45 -6.37
N GLY A 58 12.96 14.87 -7.09
CA GLY A 58 12.46 13.52 -6.92
C GLY A 58 11.18 13.48 -6.09
N ALA A 59 10.16 12.79 -6.61
CA ALA A 59 8.90 12.60 -5.90
C ALA A 59 9.10 11.89 -4.56
N ASN A 60 10.05 10.97 -4.47
CA ASN A 60 10.45 10.29 -3.23
C ASN A 60 11.01 11.27 -2.18
N ALA A 61 11.86 12.23 -2.57
CA ALA A 61 12.38 13.26 -1.67
C ALA A 61 11.26 14.19 -1.19
N ILE A 62 10.44 14.69 -2.11
CA ILE A 62 9.33 15.59 -1.83
C ILE A 62 8.31 14.93 -0.90
N LEU A 63 7.84 13.73 -1.24
CA LEU A 63 6.86 12.99 -0.44
C LEU A 63 7.40 12.65 0.94
N GLY A 64 8.67 12.22 1.03
CA GLY A 64 9.32 11.90 2.30
C GLY A 64 9.31 13.09 3.27
N VAL A 65 9.64 14.29 2.77
CA VAL A 65 9.62 15.52 3.59
C VAL A 65 8.20 15.95 3.92
N SER A 66 7.28 15.95 2.95
CA SER A 66 5.87 16.30 3.17
C SER A 66 5.25 15.45 4.28
N LEU A 67 5.39 14.12 4.22
CA LEU A 67 4.88 13.21 5.24
C LEU A 67 5.57 13.37 6.60
N ALA A 68 6.88 13.63 6.63
CA ALA A 68 7.60 13.88 7.87
C ALA A 68 7.09 15.17 8.56
N CYS A 69 6.86 16.23 7.79
CA CYS A 69 6.28 17.47 8.29
C CYS A 69 4.86 17.27 8.81
N LEU A 70 4.01 16.54 8.07
CA LEU A 70 2.65 16.23 8.47
C LEU A 70 2.59 15.48 9.81
N LYS A 71 3.44 14.45 9.97
CA LYS A 71 3.56 13.71 11.25
C LYS A 71 4.05 14.60 12.40
N CYS A 72 5.00 15.47 12.11
CA CYS A 72 5.51 16.43 13.11
C CYS A 72 4.42 17.39 13.55
N LEU A 73 3.64 17.93 12.61
CA LEU A 73 2.50 18.82 12.89
C LEU A 73 1.40 18.13 13.70
N ALA A 74 1.03 16.91 13.36
CA ALA A 74 0.08 16.12 14.14
C ALA A 74 0.56 15.97 15.60
N LYS A 75 1.81 15.54 15.77
CA LYS A 75 2.40 15.35 17.10
C LYS A 75 2.52 16.66 17.89
N SER A 76 2.89 17.79 17.27
CA SER A 76 2.98 19.08 17.92
C SER A 76 1.60 19.62 18.38
N ASN A 77 0.53 19.12 17.77
CA ASN A 77 -0.86 19.41 18.18
C ASN A 77 -1.45 18.34 19.13
N ASN A 78 -0.63 17.40 19.63
CA ASN A 78 -1.05 16.27 20.47
C ASN A 78 -2.19 15.46 19.86
N LYS A 79 -2.12 15.24 18.53
CA LYS A 79 -3.09 14.47 17.75
C LYS A 79 -2.44 13.27 17.07
N GLU A 80 -3.19 12.19 16.93
CA GLU A 80 -2.84 11.16 16.00
C GLU A 80 -2.93 11.69 14.55
N LEU A 81 -2.19 11.09 13.62
CA LEU A 81 -2.12 11.58 12.25
C LEU A 81 -3.50 11.65 11.58
N TYR A 82 -4.32 10.60 11.76
CA TYR A 82 -5.66 10.55 11.20
C TYR A 82 -6.60 11.64 11.77
N GLU A 83 -6.44 11.98 13.06
CA GLU A 83 -7.20 13.05 13.70
C GLU A 83 -6.78 14.44 13.23
N TYR A 84 -5.48 14.59 12.92
CA TYR A 84 -4.95 15.86 12.42
C TYR A 84 -5.40 16.13 10.98
N VAL A 85 -5.43 15.09 10.14
CA VAL A 85 -5.82 15.20 8.73
C VAL A 85 -7.33 15.31 8.57
N SER A 86 -8.11 14.68 9.45
CA SER A 86 -9.57 14.68 9.35
C SER A 86 -10.21 15.78 10.19
N ASN A 87 -11.05 16.60 9.56
CA ASN A 87 -11.90 17.58 10.25
C ASN A 87 -13.26 16.97 10.66
N ARG A 88 -13.45 15.68 10.51
CA ARG A 88 -14.72 14.97 10.78
C ARG A 88 -14.46 13.79 11.71
N SER A 89 -15.53 13.23 12.27
CA SER A 89 -15.43 11.93 12.95
C SER A 89 -14.89 10.89 11.97
N VAL A 90 -13.89 10.13 12.43
CA VAL A 90 -13.25 9.08 11.64
C VAL A 90 -13.89 7.75 11.95
N THR A 91 -14.15 6.96 10.93
CA THR A 91 -14.59 5.58 11.05
C THR A 91 -13.52 4.67 10.49
N MET A 92 -13.34 3.51 11.13
CA MET A 92 -12.42 2.50 10.61
C MET A 92 -12.97 1.96 9.29
N PRO A 93 -12.21 2.05 8.18
CA PRO A 93 -12.65 1.52 6.89
C PRO A 93 -12.80 0.00 6.93
N ILE A 94 -13.61 -0.53 6.02
CA ILE A 94 -13.62 -1.97 5.75
C ILE A 94 -12.33 -2.31 5.01
N PRO A 95 -11.51 -3.26 5.53
CA PRO A 95 -10.26 -3.62 4.87
C PRO A 95 -10.54 -4.39 3.58
N MET A 96 -9.83 -4.05 2.52
CA MET A 96 -9.72 -4.83 1.30
C MET A 96 -8.47 -5.70 1.42
N ILE A 97 -8.65 -7.01 1.48
CA ILE A 97 -7.57 -7.95 1.79
C ILE A 97 -7.30 -8.83 0.59
N ASN A 98 -6.14 -8.64 -0.02
CA ASN A 98 -5.73 -9.42 -1.19
C ASN A 98 -5.37 -10.85 -0.79
N ILE A 99 -6.00 -11.86 -1.39
CA ILE A 99 -5.82 -13.27 -1.09
C ILE A 99 -5.41 -14.14 -2.28
N ILE A 100 -5.59 -13.64 -3.51
CA ILE A 100 -5.02 -14.23 -4.74
C ILE A 100 -4.41 -13.12 -5.58
N ASN A 101 -3.18 -13.34 -6.03
CA ASN A 101 -2.42 -12.46 -6.91
C ASN A 101 -2.37 -13.01 -8.34
N GLY A 102 -2.39 -12.11 -9.32
CA GLY A 102 -2.13 -12.41 -10.73
C GLY A 102 -1.52 -11.19 -11.43
N GLY A 103 -1.59 -11.15 -12.74
CA GLY A 103 -1.06 -10.04 -13.54
C GLY A 103 0.41 -9.73 -13.23
N ALA A 104 0.71 -8.47 -13.00
CA ALA A 104 2.08 -8.02 -12.67
C ALA A 104 2.54 -8.40 -11.25
N HIS A 105 1.63 -8.82 -10.36
CA HIS A 105 1.95 -9.14 -8.96
C HIS A 105 2.30 -10.62 -8.73
N ALA A 106 2.24 -11.46 -9.77
CA ALA A 106 2.58 -12.87 -9.68
C ALA A 106 3.03 -13.43 -11.02
N VAL A 107 3.96 -14.37 -10.98
CA VAL A 107 4.36 -15.14 -12.18
C VAL A 107 3.41 -16.33 -12.32
N ASN A 108 2.23 -16.07 -12.86
CA ASN A 108 1.20 -17.08 -13.14
C ASN A 108 0.39 -16.69 -14.41
N ASN A 109 -0.67 -17.44 -14.68
CA ASN A 109 -1.51 -17.27 -15.88
C ASN A 109 -2.83 -16.52 -15.62
N ILE A 110 -2.96 -15.83 -14.49
CA ILE A 110 -4.13 -15.03 -14.14
C ILE A 110 -3.87 -13.57 -14.55
N ASP A 111 -4.79 -12.94 -15.30
CA ASP A 111 -4.61 -11.58 -15.82
C ASP A 111 -4.93 -10.51 -14.76
N ILE A 112 -5.89 -10.77 -13.88
CA ILE A 112 -6.31 -9.85 -12.83
C ILE A 112 -5.24 -9.84 -11.73
N GLN A 113 -4.73 -8.65 -11.39
CA GLN A 113 -3.61 -8.48 -10.44
C GLN A 113 -3.97 -8.89 -9.01
N GLU A 114 -5.18 -8.60 -8.57
CA GLU A 114 -5.59 -8.74 -7.17
C GLU A 114 -7.03 -9.24 -7.08
N PHE A 115 -7.23 -10.26 -6.24
CA PHE A 115 -8.56 -10.72 -5.83
C PHE A 115 -8.66 -10.54 -4.33
N MET A 116 -9.57 -9.67 -3.92
CA MET A 116 -9.70 -9.22 -2.53
C MET A 116 -11.00 -9.71 -1.91
N ILE A 117 -10.96 -9.93 -0.58
CA ILE A 117 -12.15 -10.07 0.24
C ILE A 117 -12.33 -8.82 1.10
N MET A 118 -13.58 -8.49 1.42
CA MET A 118 -13.95 -7.34 2.23
C MET A 118 -14.86 -7.80 3.38
N PRO A 119 -14.30 -8.29 4.50
CA PRO A 119 -15.11 -8.72 5.64
C PRO A 119 -15.84 -7.54 6.29
N VAL A 120 -17.17 -7.64 6.47
CA VAL A 120 -18.01 -6.53 6.94
C VAL A 120 -18.46 -6.66 8.41
N MET A 121 -17.79 -7.48 9.22
CA MET A 121 -18.05 -7.64 10.64
C MET A 121 -17.99 -6.33 11.43
N LYS A 122 -18.60 -6.30 12.61
CA LYS A 122 -18.72 -5.10 13.45
C LYS A 122 -17.40 -4.46 13.86
N SER A 123 -16.35 -5.26 14.12
CA SER A 123 -15.06 -4.73 14.58
C SER A 123 -13.94 -5.08 13.61
N ILE A 124 -12.91 -4.22 13.56
CA ILE A 124 -11.70 -4.50 12.78
C ILE A 124 -11.01 -5.81 13.19
N LYS A 125 -11.04 -6.13 14.50
CA LYS A 125 -10.50 -7.39 15.02
C LYS A 125 -11.20 -8.60 14.39
N GLU A 126 -12.52 -8.58 14.33
CA GLU A 126 -13.30 -9.67 13.72
C GLU A 126 -13.13 -9.73 12.21
N ARG A 127 -12.99 -8.57 11.54
CA ARG A 127 -12.69 -8.53 10.10
C ARG A 127 -11.34 -9.18 9.78
N VAL A 128 -10.31 -8.87 10.55
CA VAL A 128 -8.97 -9.48 10.37
C VAL A 128 -9.00 -10.96 10.68
N ARG A 129 -9.73 -11.39 11.73
CA ARG A 129 -9.92 -12.81 12.07
C ARG A 129 -10.58 -13.56 10.91
N ALA A 130 -11.72 -13.07 10.42
CA ALA A 130 -12.44 -13.69 9.31
C ALA A 130 -11.56 -13.82 8.06
N ALA A 131 -10.85 -12.75 7.72
CA ALA A 131 -9.92 -12.77 6.58
C ALA A 131 -8.82 -13.83 6.73
N SER A 132 -8.24 -13.96 7.93
CA SER A 132 -7.23 -14.96 8.23
C SER A 132 -7.79 -16.39 8.11
N GLU A 133 -8.99 -16.61 8.63
CA GLU A 133 -9.65 -17.92 8.54
C GLU A 133 -9.95 -18.31 7.08
N VAL A 134 -10.50 -17.37 6.28
CA VAL A 134 -10.74 -17.57 4.85
C VAL A 134 -9.44 -17.84 4.10
N PHE A 135 -8.38 -17.06 4.37
CA PHE A 135 -7.06 -17.24 3.76
C PHE A 135 -6.49 -18.64 4.01
N HIS A 136 -6.57 -19.12 5.24
CA HIS A 136 -6.08 -20.47 5.59
C HIS A 136 -6.93 -21.59 5.01
N VAL A 137 -8.24 -21.41 4.88
CA VAL A 137 -9.12 -22.34 4.17
C VAL A 137 -8.79 -22.36 2.67
N LEU A 138 -8.60 -21.18 2.07
CA LEU A 138 -8.20 -21.07 0.66
C LEU A 138 -6.87 -21.80 0.40
N LYS A 139 -5.89 -21.66 1.29
CA LYS A 139 -4.62 -22.40 1.20
C LYS A 139 -4.85 -23.90 1.12
N LYS A 140 -5.71 -24.44 1.99
CA LYS A 140 -6.03 -25.87 2.01
C LYS A 140 -6.74 -26.30 0.71
N LEU A 141 -7.71 -25.49 0.25
CA LEU A 141 -8.42 -25.77 -1.01
C LEU A 141 -7.50 -25.81 -2.21
N LEU A 142 -6.61 -24.84 -2.36
CA LEU A 142 -5.61 -24.82 -3.42
C LEU A 142 -4.70 -26.05 -3.33
N SER A 143 -4.19 -26.36 -2.14
CA SER A 143 -3.29 -27.50 -1.92
C SER A 143 -3.93 -28.84 -2.28
N VAL A 144 -5.17 -29.11 -1.84
CA VAL A 144 -5.84 -30.40 -2.15
C VAL A 144 -6.22 -30.54 -3.63
N ASN A 145 -6.31 -29.42 -4.36
CA ASN A 145 -6.50 -29.41 -5.80
C ASN A 145 -5.18 -29.35 -6.58
N ASN A 146 -4.04 -29.59 -5.92
CA ASN A 146 -2.68 -29.59 -6.49
C ASN A 146 -2.24 -28.23 -7.10
N PHE A 147 -2.80 -27.11 -6.63
CA PHE A 147 -2.34 -25.79 -7.01
C PHE A 147 -1.24 -25.28 -6.07
N ALA A 148 -0.36 -24.44 -6.61
CA ALA A 148 0.68 -23.80 -5.83
C ALA A 148 0.10 -22.89 -4.73
N VAL A 149 0.71 -22.92 -3.55
CA VAL A 149 0.37 -22.08 -2.38
C VAL A 149 1.48 -21.09 -2.02
N GLY A 150 2.40 -20.84 -2.94
CA GLY A 150 3.34 -19.74 -2.87
C GLY A 150 2.60 -18.41 -2.97
N VAL A 151 3.16 -17.36 -2.34
CA VAL A 151 2.54 -16.02 -2.34
C VAL A 151 3.20 -15.12 -3.38
N GLY A 152 2.41 -14.22 -3.95
CA GLY A 152 2.91 -13.15 -4.81
C GLY A 152 3.41 -11.94 -4.01
N ASP A 153 3.71 -10.87 -4.72
CA ASP A 153 4.34 -9.66 -4.16
C ASP A 153 3.51 -8.97 -3.06
N GLU A 154 2.19 -9.16 -3.09
CA GLU A 154 1.27 -8.55 -2.12
C GLU A 154 0.65 -9.54 -1.12
N GLY A 155 1.23 -10.73 -1.00
CA GLY A 155 0.88 -11.70 0.02
C GLY A 155 -0.30 -12.61 -0.29
N GLY A 156 -1.03 -12.41 -1.40
CA GLY A 156 -2.02 -13.36 -1.92
C GLY A 156 -1.35 -14.58 -2.54
N PHE A 157 -2.04 -15.73 -2.59
CA PHE A 157 -1.54 -16.92 -3.28
C PHE A 157 -1.40 -16.66 -4.78
N ALA A 158 -0.44 -17.31 -5.41
CA ALA A 158 -0.14 -17.17 -6.84
C ALA A 158 -0.29 -18.48 -7.62
N PRO A 159 -1.47 -19.13 -7.60
CA PRO A 159 -1.68 -20.38 -8.32
C PRO A 159 -1.78 -20.14 -9.82
N ASN A 160 -1.42 -21.15 -10.62
CA ASN A 160 -1.79 -21.24 -12.04
C ASN A 160 -3.20 -21.81 -12.15
N LEU A 161 -4.20 -20.94 -12.34
CA LEU A 161 -5.60 -21.36 -12.52
C LEU A 161 -5.99 -21.29 -13.99
N ASN A 162 -7.04 -22.02 -14.37
CA ASN A 162 -7.48 -22.08 -15.76
C ASN A 162 -8.20 -20.80 -16.24
N SER A 163 -8.67 -19.97 -15.31
CA SER A 163 -9.36 -18.70 -15.62
C SER A 163 -9.42 -17.77 -14.40
N ASN A 164 -9.69 -16.49 -14.65
CA ASN A 164 -9.97 -15.52 -13.59
C ASN A 164 -11.24 -15.87 -12.79
N SER A 165 -12.26 -16.47 -13.44
CA SER A 165 -13.48 -16.93 -12.75
C SER A 165 -13.19 -18.07 -11.76
N MET A 166 -12.27 -18.97 -12.09
CA MET A 166 -11.86 -20.05 -11.18
C MET A 166 -11.25 -19.51 -9.88
N ALA A 167 -10.54 -18.38 -9.94
CA ALA A 167 -10.04 -17.71 -8.74
C ALA A 167 -11.20 -17.26 -7.84
N LEU A 168 -12.24 -16.66 -8.41
CA LEU A 168 -13.45 -16.26 -7.66
C LEU A 168 -14.19 -17.46 -7.09
N ASP A 169 -14.30 -18.57 -7.84
CA ASP A 169 -14.94 -19.79 -7.35
C ASP A 169 -14.23 -20.35 -6.12
N PHE A 170 -12.89 -20.41 -6.14
CA PHE A 170 -12.10 -20.82 -4.98
C PHE A 170 -12.28 -19.87 -3.78
N ILE A 171 -12.37 -18.56 -4.00
CA ILE A 171 -12.60 -17.58 -2.94
C ILE A 171 -13.99 -17.78 -2.32
N VAL A 172 -15.03 -17.90 -3.13
CA VAL A 172 -16.40 -18.14 -2.66
C VAL A 172 -16.49 -19.45 -1.89
N GLU A 173 -15.85 -20.52 -2.35
CA GLU A 173 -15.79 -21.79 -1.66
C GLU A 173 -15.04 -21.67 -0.32
N ALA A 174 -13.93 -20.92 -0.31
CA ALA A 174 -13.16 -20.68 0.91
C ALA A 174 -13.96 -19.92 1.96
N ILE A 175 -14.71 -18.88 1.56
CA ILE A 175 -15.60 -18.11 2.44
C ILE A 175 -16.64 -19.04 3.08
N LYS A 176 -17.33 -19.85 2.26
CA LYS A 176 -18.34 -20.81 2.75
C LYS A 176 -17.76 -21.83 3.70
N LYS A 177 -16.62 -22.44 3.36
CA LYS A 177 -15.95 -23.46 4.20
C LYS A 177 -15.34 -22.87 5.47
N ALA A 178 -15.05 -21.58 5.51
CA ALA A 178 -14.65 -20.87 6.72
C ALA A 178 -15.84 -20.53 7.63
N GLY A 179 -17.08 -20.84 7.21
CA GLY A 179 -18.30 -20.60 7.99
C GLY A 179 -18.92 -19.22 7.81
N TYR A 180 -18.57 -18.53 6.72
CA TYR A 180 -19.10 -17.22 6.37
C TYR A 180 -20.02 -17.26 5.15
N THR A 181 -20.88 -16.26 5.01
CA THR A 181 -21.84 -16.11 3.91
C THR A 181 -21.32 -15.14 2.87
N PRO A 182 -20.94 -15.60 1.64
CA PRO A 182 -20.49 -14.67 0.58
C PRO A 182 -21.57 -13.65 0.25
N GLY A 183 -21.17 -12.36 0.23
CA GLY A 183 -22.07 -11.24 -0.06
C GLY A 183 -22.78 -10.65 1.17
N GLU A 184 -22.67 -11.28 2.35
CA GLU A 184 -23.31 -10.80 3.59
C GLU A 184 -22.28 -10.48 4.68
N ASP A 185 -21.28 -11.35 4.87
CA ASP A 185 -20.23 -11.26 5.88
C ASP A 185 -18.95 -10.63 5.26
#